data_6c22602598041f887673be576d4915ea
#
_entry.id   6c22602598041f887673be576d4915ea
#
_cell.length_a   1.000
_cell.length_b   1.000
_cell.length_c   1.000
_cell.angle_alpha   90.00
_cell.angle_beta   90.00
_cell.angle_gamma   90.00
#
_symmetry.space_group_name_H-M   'P 1'
#
loop_
_entity.id
_entity.type
_entity.pdbx_description
1 polymer ?
#
loop_
_entity_poly.entity_id
_entity_poly.type
_entity_poly.pdbx_seq_one_letter_code
_entity_poly.pdbx_strand_id
1 'polypeptide(L)'
;MTDAEKKPCCAAAPAEKDTAPSCCRHKDRTPEEYRALVNRLSRIEGQVRGIRAMVEKDVYCTDSLVQVAAVNAALNGFSKELLGQHVRTCVADDLRNGSSEKLDELLTLLPKLMK
;
A
#
# COMPACT_ATOMS: atom_id res chain seq x y z
N MET A 1 5.21 12.95 23.49
CA MET A 1 5.42 11.63 23.10
C MET A 1 4.93 11.29 21.73
N THR A 2 3.68 11.50 21.49
CA THR A 2 3.14 11.14 20.20
C THR A 2 3.70 11.93 19.05
N ASP A 3 4.11 13.14 19.30
CA ASP A 3 4.66 13.95 18.23
C ASP A 3 5.93 13.39 17.68
N ALA A 4 6.71 12.76 18.54
CA ALA A 4 7.96 12.21 18.10
C ALA A 4 7.75 11.11 17.08
N GLU A 5 6.62 10.46 17.15
CA GLU A 5 6.35 9.36 16.25
C GLU A 5 6.02 9.82 14.84
N LYS A 6 5.55 11.01 14.73
CA LYS A 6 5.20 11.51 13.41
C LYS A 6 6.38 12.04 12.66
N LYS A 7 7.35 12.53 13.40
CA LYS A 7 8.50 13.10 12.76
C LYS A 7 9.30 12.16 11.89
N PRO A 8 9.44 10.92 12.29
CA PRO A 8 10.23 10.00 11.46
C PRO A 8 9.75 9.90 10.03
N CYS A 9 8.46 10.07 9.83
CA CYS A 9 7.95 10.00 8.47
C CYS A 9 8.56 11.06 7.59
N CYS A 10 8.58 12.28 8.06
CA CYS A 10 9.14 13.37 7.28
C CYS A 10 10.64 13.26 7.18
N ALA A 11 11.26 12.77 8.24
CA ALA A 11 12.70 12.65 8.25
C ALA A 11 13.17 11.51 7.36
N ALA A 12 12.33 10.50 7.20
CA ALA A 12 12.73 9.32 6.48
C ALA A 12 12.73 9.49 4.97
N ALA A 13 12.10 10.52 4.47
CA ALA A 13 11.98 10.71 3.04
C ALA A 13 12.54 12.05 2.58
N PRO A 14 13.74 12.39 2.97
CA PRO A 14 14.29 13.69 2.59
C PRO A 14 14.68 13.77 1.13
N ALA A 15 14.99 12.65 0.53
CA ALA A 15 15.46 12.65 -0.83
C ALA A 15 14.36 12.85 -1.84
N GLU A 16 13.13 12.57 -1.43
CA GLU A 16 12.01 12.62 -2.35
C GLU A 16 11.37 14.00 -2.31
N LYS A 17 11.85 14.86 -3.11
CA LYS A 17 11.34 16.22 -3.10
C LYS A 17 9.90 16.30 -3.53
N ASP A 18 9.53 15.51 -4.50
CA ASP A 18 8.17 15.54 -5.00
C ASP A 18 7.18 15.06 -3.98
N THR A 19 7.61 14.19 -3.11
CA THR A 19 6.73 13.60 -2.12
C THR A 19 6.81 14.28 -0.77
N ALA A 20 7.63 15.31 -0.65
CA ALA A 20 7.79 15.99 0.62
C ALA A 20 6.46 16.39 1.26
N PRO A 21 5.54 17.01 0.51
CA PRO A 21 4.24 17.34 1.10
C PRO A 21 3.47 16.11 1.52
N SER A 22 3.59 15.05 0.76
CA SER A 22 2.89 13.80 1.10
C SER A 22 3.49 13.16 2.33
N CYS A 23 4.78 13.32 2.53
CA CYS A 23 5.45 12.72 3.65
C CYS A 23 4.85 13.14 4.98
N CYS A 24 4.32 14.36 5.05
CA CYS A 24 3.76 14.87 6.29
C CYS A 24 2.29 14.52 6.47
N ARG A 25 1.72 13.81 5.50
CA ARG A 25 0.33 13.41 5.56
C ARG A 25 0.26 11.99 6.09
N HIS A 26 -0.41 11.84 7.19
CA HIS A 26 -0.53 10.55 7.85
C HIS A 26 -1.89 9.95 7.69
N LYS A 27 -1.92 8.66 7.74
CA LYS A 27 -3.15 7.92 7.87
C LYS A 27 -3.18 7.32 9.26
N ASP A 28 -4.18 7.68 10.04
CA ASP A 28 -4.36 7.10 11.36
C ASP A 28 -5.18 5.84 11.22
N ARG A 29 -4.62 4.73 11.62
CA ARG A 29 -5.29 3.43 11.54
C ARG A 29 -5.46 2.86 12.92
N THR A 30 -6.51 2.08 13.08
CA THR A 30 -6.64 1.33 14.32
C THR A 30 -5.54 0.26 14.34
N PRO A 31 -5.16 -0.21 15.53
CA PRO A 31 -4.15 -1.27 15.59
C PRO A 31 -4.55 -2.51 14.80
N GLU A 32 -5.83 -2.81 14.76
CA GLU A 32 -6.30 -3.97 14.03
C GLU A 32 -6.13 -3.80 12.53
N GLU A 33 -6.46 -2.63 12.02
CA GLU A 33 -6.28 -2.36 10.59
C GLU A 33 -4.81 -2.42 10.22
N TYR A 34 -3.97 -1.82 11.04
CA TYR A 34 -2.55 -1.82 10.79
C TYR A 34 -2.00 -3.24 10.74
N ARG A 35 -2.38 -4.04 11.73
CA ARG A 35 -1.89 -5.41 11.82
C ARG A 35 -2.35 -6.24 10.63
N ALA A 36 -3.60 -6.06 10.23
CA ALA A 36 -4.14 -6.81 9.09
C ALA A 36 -3.38 -6.49 7.82
N LEU A 37 -3.09 -5.22 7.58
CA LEU A 37 -2.36 -4.82 6.39
C LEU A 37 -0.94 -5.33 6.40
N VAL A 38 -0.27 -5.21 7.55
CA VAL A 38 1.10 -5.69 7.67
C VAL A 38 1.18 -7.19 7.49
N ASN A 39 0.21 -7.92 8.05
CA ASN A 39 0.19 -9.37 7.89
C ASN A 39 0.01 -9.79 6.44
N ARG A 40 -0.83 -9.07 5.71
CA ARG A 40 -0.99 -9.34 4.28
C ARG A 40 0.32 -9.13 3.54
N LEU A 41 0.99 -8.03 3.84
CA LEU A 41 2.27 -7.74 3.19
C LEU A 41 3.33 -8.75 3.54
N SER A 42 3.35 -9.21 4.79
CA SER A 42 4.32 -10.20 5.21
C SER A 42 4.14 -11.50 4.45
N ARG A 43 2.89 -11.88 4.21
CA ARG A 43 2.61 -13.08 3.43
C ARG A 43 3.07 -12.92 2.00
N ILE A 44 2.81 -11.76 1.42
CA ILE A 44 3.24 -11.48 0.05
C ILE A 44 4.76 -11.49 -0.04
N GLU A 45 5.43 -10.92 0.96
CA GLU A 45 6.89 -10.97 1.03
C GLU A 45 7.39 -12.41 0.97
N GLY A 46 6.76 -13.27 1.76
CA GLY A 46 7.14 -14.68 1.77
C GLY A 46 6.96 -15.32 0.41
N GLN A 47 5.87 -14.99 -0.26
CA GLN A 47 5.61 -15.54 -1.58
C GLN A 47 6.64 -15.07 -2.60
N VAL A 48 7.04 -13.81 -2.50
CA VAL A 48 8.07 -13.28 -3.39
C VAL A 48 9.40 -13.98 -3.15
N ARG A 49 9.74 -14.21 -1.88
CA ARG A 49 10.95 -14.97 -1.56
C ARG A 49 10.90 -16.36 -2.12
N GLY A 50 9.71 -16.97 -2.10
CA GLY A 50 9.53 -18.29 -2.69
C GLY A 50 9.80 -18.30 -4.19
N ILE A 51 9.32 -17.27 -4.87
CA ILE A 51 9.57 -17.15 -6.30
C ILE A 51 11.07 -17.01 -6.57
N ARG A 52 11.73 -16.19 -5.77
CA ARG A 52 13.17 -16.02 -5.91
C ARG A 52 13.89 -17.34 -5.77
N ALA A 53 13.50 -18.14 -4.78
CA ALA A 53 14.11 -19.44 -4.58
C ALA A 53 13.87 -20.35 -5.79
N MET A 54 12.69 -20.26 -6.39
CA MET A 54 12.41 -21.06 -7.57
C MET A 54 13.31 -20.69 -8.73
N VAL A 55 13.54 -19.40 -8.91
CA VAL A 55 14.44 -18.94 -9.97
C VAL A 55 15.86 -19.41 -9.69
N GLU A 56 16.28 -19.34 -8.45
CA GLU A 56 17.64 -19.75 -8.08
C GLU A 56 17.86 -21.24 -8.28
N LYS A 57 16.79 -22.02 -8.17
CA LYS A 57 16.88 -23.48 -8.34
C LYS A 57 16.52 -23.94 -9.74
N ASP A 58 16.27 -22.98 -10.63
CA ASP A 58 15.92 -23.30 -12.02
C ASP A 58 14.69 -24.17 -12.14
N VAL A 59 13.68 -23.87 -11.31
CA VAL A 59 12.41 -24.57 -11.38
C VAL A 59 11.75 -24.25 -12.72
N TYR A 60 10.97 -25.19 -13.21
CA TYR A 60 10.30 -25.03 -14.50
C TYR A 60 9.53 -23.71 -14.57
N CYS A 61 9.64 -23.05 -15.70
CA CYS A 61 9.10 -21.68 -15.84
C CYS A 61 7.61 -21.57 -15.56
N THR A 62 6.85 -22.54 -16.01
CA THR A 62 5.40 -22.50 -15.81
C THR A 62 5.04 -22.47 -14.33
N ASP A 63 5.77 -23.27 -13.55
CA ASP A 63 5.49 -23.31 -12.11
C ASP A 63 5.78 -21.97 -11.46
N SER A 64 6.86 -21.32 -11.88
CA SER A 64 7.18 -20.00 -11.37
C SER A 64 6.13 -18.98 -11.76
N LEU A 65 5.63 -19.07 -12.99
CA LEU A 65 4.62 -18.13 -13.46
C LEU A 65 3.30 -18.30 -12.71
N VAL A 66 2.97 -19.51 -12.31
CA VAL A 66 1.78 -19.72 -11.49
C VAL A 66 1.93 -19.00 -10.16
N GLN A 67 3.12 -19.05 -9.58
CA GLN A 67 3.35 -18.34 -8.32
C GLN A 67 3.31 -16.85 -8.51
N VAL A 68 3.77 -16.33 -9.63
CA VAL A 68 3.67 -14.91 -9.92
C VAL A 68 2.21 -14.49 -9.99
N ALA A 69 1.38 -15.30 -10.63
CA ALA A 69 -0.04 -14.99 -10.71
C ALA A 69 -0.66 -14.93 -9.32
N ALA A 70 -0.24 -15.82 -8.43
CA ALA A 70 -0.74 -15.84 -7.06
C ALA A 70 -0.35 -14.56 -6.31
N VAL A 71 0.89 -14.11 -6.51
CA VAL A 71 1.36 -12.88 -5.87
C VAL A 71 0.60 -11.67 -6.41
N ASN A 72 0.36 -11.65 -7.71
CA ASN A 72 -0.42 -10.56 -8.29
C ASN A 72 -1.82 -10.50 -7.71
N ALA A 73 -2.46 -11.65 -7.54
CA ALA A 73 -3.79 -11.70 -6.95
C ALA A 73 -3.75 -11.20 -5.50
N ALA A 74 -2.72 -11.58 -4.76
CA ALA A 74 -2.58 -11.15 -3.38
C ALA A 74 -2.37 -9.63 -3.29
N LEU A 75 -1.56 -9.08 -4.19
CA LEU A 75 -1.34 -7.65 -4.23
C LEU A 75 -2.61 -6.89 -4.59
N ASN A 76 -3.39 -7.44 -5.52
CA ASN A 76 -4.68 -6.83 -5.85
C ASN A 76 -5.61 -6.83 -4.65
N GLY A 77 -5.60 -7.89 -3.87
CA GLY A 77 -6.39 -7.95 -2.65
C GLY A 77 -5.95 -6.90 -1.64
N PHE A 78 -4.64 -6.73 -1.50
CA PHE A 78 -4.11 -5.71 -0.62
C PHE A 78 -4.53 -4.32 -1.09
N SER A 79 -4.45 -4.07 -2.39
CA SER A 79 -4.84 -2.77 -2.96
C SER A 79 -6.30 -2.47 -2.70
N LYS A 80 -7.16 -3.48 -2.86
CA LYS A 80 -8.58 -3.29 -2.62
C LYS A 80 -8.87 -2.95 -1.17
N GLU A 81 -8.19 -3.62 -0.27
CA GLU A 81 -8.39 -3.37 1.15
C GLU A 81 -7.93 -1.95 1.51
N LEU A 82 -6.76 -1.59 1.02
CA LEU A 82 -6.21 -0.26 1.29
C LEU A 82 -7.09 0.83 0.68
N LEU A 83 -7.54 0.60 -0.55
CA LEU A 83 -8.42 1.54 -1.23
C LEU A 83 -9.73 1.72 -0.49
N GLY A 84 -10.32 0.62 -0.03
CA GLY A 84 -11.57 0.69 0.71
C GLY A 84 -11.44 1.49 1.99
N GLN A 85 -10.34 1.27 2.71
CA GLN A 85 -10.10 2.04 3.93
C GLN A 85 -9.92 3.52 3.63
N HIS A 86 -9.20 3.82 2.57
CA HIS A 86 -8.97 5.20 2.18
C HIS A 86 -10.27 5.91 1.85
N VAL A 87 -11.13 5.25 1.09
CA VAL A 87 -12.42 5.84 0.73
C VAL A 87 -13.27 6.07 1.97
N ARG A 88 -13.33 5.06 2.85
CA ARG A 88 -14.19 5.15 4.03
C ARG A 88 -13.74 6.20 5.02
N THR A 89 -12.45 6.48 5.06
CA THR A 89 -11.92 7.42 6.06
C THR A 89 -11.44 8.72 5.45
N CYS A 90 -10.33 8.70 4.76
CA CYS A 90 -9.71 9.95 4.30
C CYS A 90 -10.58 10.71 3.32
N VAL A 91 -11.14 10.02 2.34
CA VAL A 91 -11.97 10.67 1.34
C VAL A 91 -13.29 11.14 1.96
N ALA A 92 -13.90 10.29 2.78
CA ALA A 92 -15.16 10.63 3.43
C ALA A 92 -15.00 11.83 4.34
N ASP A 93 -13.91 11.86 5.12
CA ASP A 93 -13.66 13.00 6.01
C ASP A 93 -13.46 14.28 5.22
N ASP A 94 -12.73 14.18 4.13
CA ASP A 94 -12.47 15.34 3.29
C ASP A 94 -13.78 15.91 2.75
N LEU A 95 -14.64 15.03 2.26
CA LEU A 95 -15.93 15.46 1.71
C LEU A 95 -16.83 16.07 2.78
N ARG A 96 -16.81 15.52 4.00
CA ARG A 96 -17.59 16.09 5.09
C ARG A 96 -17.13 17.49 5.42
N ASN A 97 -15.86 17.78 5.22
CA ASN A 97 -15.31 19.10 5.48
C ASN A 97 -15.42 20.03 4.29
N GLY A 98 -16.09 19.59 3.24
CA GLY A 98 -16.34 20.45 2.09
C GLY A 98 -15.23 20.48 1.06
N SER A 99 -14.30 19.55 1.15
CA SER A 99 -13.18 19.47 0.23
C SER A 99 -13.30 18.22 -0.61
N SER A 100 -12.85 18.27 -1.85
CA SER A 100 -12.84 17.11 -2.72
C SER A 100 -11.44 16.80 -3.22
N GLU A 101 -10.45 17.37 -2.55
CA GLU A 101 -9.07 17.21 -2.98
C GLU A 101 -8.62 15.76 -2.98
N LYS A 102 -8.93 15.04 -1.91
CA LYS A 102 -8.51 13.65 -1.81
C LYS A 102 -9.28 12.76 -2.77
N LEU A 103 -10.52 13.11 -3.02
CA LEU A 103 -11.29 12.39 -4.02
C LEU A 103 -10.68 12.57 -5.40
N ASP A 104 -10.30 13.78 -5.73
CA ASP A 104 -9.70 14.07 -7.02
C ASP A 104 -8.37 13.34 -7.18
N GLU A 105 -7.58 13.31 -6.12
CA GLU A 105 -6.33 12.53 -6.13
C GLU A 105 -6.61 11.07 -6.45
N LEU A 106 -7.60 10.52 -5.79
CA LEU A 106 -7.94 9.11 -5.98
C LEU A 106 -8.38 8.84 -7.39
N LEU A 107 -9.21 9.70 -7.94
CA LEU A 107 -9.69 9.52 -9.30
C LEU A 107 -8.56 9.58 -10.31
N THR A 108 -7.55 10.39 -10.03
CA THR A 108 -6.38 10.46 -10.90
C THR A 108 -5.56 9.18 -10.81
N LEU A 109 -5.50 8.60 -9.64
CA LEU A 109 -4.70 7.40 -9.41
C LEU A 109 -5.39 6.13 -9.89
N LEU A 110 -6.71 6.12 -9.88
CA LEU A 110 -7.47 4.92 -10.17
C LEU A 110 -7.09 4.21 -11.47
N PRO A 111 -6.90 4.92 -12.59
CA PRO A 111 -6.53 4.21 -13.81
C PRO A 111 -5.23 3.43 -13.69
N LYS A 112 -4.32 3.88 -12.87
CA LYS A 112 -3.06 3.16 -12.66
C LYS A 112 -3.27 1.90 -11.85
N LEU A 113 -4.26 1.89 -10.97
CA LEU A 113 -4.54 0.73 -10.15
C LEU A 113 -5.33 -0.33 -10.87
N MET A 114 -6.06 0.06 -11.88
CA MET A 114 -6.97 -0.84 -12.58
C MET A 114 -6.39 -1.46 -13.84
N LYS A 115 -5.11 -1.45 -13.98
CA LYS A 115 -4.47 -2.05 -15.13
C LYS A 115 -4.51 -3.56 -15.12
#